data_e219df5aa4be458bc324cf6c6664e923
#
_entry.id   e219df5aa4be458bc324cf6c6664e923
#
_cell.length_a   1.000
_cell.length_b   1.000
_cell.length_c   1.000
_cell.angle_alpha   90.00
_cell.angle_beta   90.00
_cell.angle_gamma   90.00
#
_symmetry.space_group_name_H-M   'P 1'
#
loop_
_entity.id
_entity.type
_entity.pdbx_description
1 polymer ?
#
loop_
_entity_poly.entity_id
_entity_poly.type
_entity_poly.pdbx_seq_one_letter_code
_entity_poly.pdbx_strand_id
1 'polypeptide(L)'
;MVLQLFYRYRLFSFGVAMISMSAFEVLGPIMVGPSSSHTAGALRIALVARSLAPKQLERVEFWLYNSFSHTHLGHGTDYALIAGILGLAPDDTRVREALTLAEEAHLNYSVIEKGDDETLHPNTVEIHLYGADNVHVSVMGESVGGGRIRISGVNGVRIRMSGDMPTIFVSHRDKPGVLAALTTILATQNINVATMRTFRSERGGFAHTVFEIDEPIEQKVLDLFQLAPHVSYAAQVSIPGAAPQVTNDVLSGAFDNGADLL
;
A
#
# COMPACT_ATOMS: atom_id res chain seq x y z
N MET A 1 -23.51 -68.24 -11.07
CA MET A 1 -22.59 -67.38 -11.84
C MET A 1 -23.20 -65.98 -11.78
N VAL A 2 -22.86 -65.24 -10.72
CA VAL A 2 -23.42 -63.92 -10.41
C VAL A 2 -22.26 -62.91 -10.45
N LEU A 3 -22.34 -62.00 -11.39
CA LEU A 3 -21.37 -60.92 -11.58
C LEU A 3 -21.67 -59.82 -10.55
N GLN A 4 -20.77 -59.59 -9.61
CA GLN A 4 -20.84 -58.44 -8.69
C GLN A 4 -20.16 -57.24 -9.32
N LEU A 5 -20.96 -56.23 -9.68
CA LEU A 5 -20.49 -54.89 -10.06
C LEU A 5 -20.14 -54.13 -8.79
N PHE A 6 -18.85 -53.84 -8.56
CA PHE A 6 -18.42 -52.90 -7.53
C PHE A 6 -18.45 -51.49 -8.10
N TYR A 7 -19.42 -50.70 -7.68
CA TYR A 7 -19.44 -49.23 -7.87
C TYR A 7 -18.56 -48.58 -6.81
N ARG A 8 -17.40 -48.09 -7.21
CA ARG A 8 -16.52 -47.29 -6.36
C ARG A 8 -17.05 -45.86 -6.32
N TYR A 9 -17.76 -45.46 -5.29
CA TYR A 9 -18.00 -44.06 -4.95
C TYR A 9 -16.69 -43.44 -4.38
N ARG A 10 -16.07 -42.57 -5.15
CA ARG A 10 -15.01 -41.70 -4.67
C ARG A 10 -15.69 -40.53 -3.92
N LEU A 11 -15.71 -40.57 -2.60
CA LEU A 11 -16.05 -39.45 -1.75
C LEU A 11 -14.98 -38.39 -1.92
N PHE A 12 -15.28 -37.29 -2.62
CA PHE A 12 -14.50 -36.09 -2.57
C PHE A 12 -14.74 -35.45 -1.21
N SER A 13 -13.77 -35.59 -0.30
CA SER A 13 -13.70 -34.81 0.91
C SER A 13 -13.28 -33.38 0.51
N PHE A 14 -14.25 -32.45 0.46
CA PHE A 14 -13.95 -31.03 0.47
C PHE A 14 -13.40 -30.69 1.83
N GLY A 15 -12.07 -30.63 1.97
CA GLY A 15 -11.41 -30.03 3.09
C GLY A 15 -11.68 -28.54 3.07
N VAL A 16 -12.67 -28.09 3.84
CA VAL A 16 -12.79 -26.67 4.18
C VAL A 16 -11.58 -26.35 5.02
N ALA A 17 -10.58 -25.70 4.43
CA ALA A 17 -9.49 -25.10 5.19
C ALA A 17 -10.12 -24.04 6.10
N MET A 18 -10.31 -24.37 7.37
CA MET A 18 -10.63 -23.36 8.38
C MET A 18 -9.41 -22.46 8.48
N ILE A 19 -9.52 -21.27 7.91
CA ILE A 19 -8.56 -20.19 8.16
C ILE A 19 -8.74 -19.82 9.63
N SER A 20 -7.84 -20.27 10.49
CA SER A 20 -7.82 -19.85 11.88
C SER A 20 -7.29 -18.43 11.92
N MET A 21 -8.17 -17.45 11.87
CA MET A 21 -7.82 -16.07 12.16
C MET A 21 -7.52 -15.97 13.67
N SER A 22 -6.35 -15.43 14.01
CA SER A 22 -6.00 -15.10 15.38
C SER A 22 -6.99 -14.04 15.90
N ALA A 23 -7.36 -14.14 17.19
CA ALA A 23 -8.19 -13.09 17.83
C ALA A 23 -7.56 -11.70 17.70
N PHE A 24 -6.23 -11.61 17.61
CA PHE A 24 -5.50 -10.36 17.37
C PHE A 24 -5.63 -9.83 15.95
N GLU A 25 -5.88 -10.68 14.95
CA GLU A 25 -6.18 -10.26 13.57
C GLU A 25 -7.58 -9.64 13.46
N VAL A 26 -8.50 -10.04 14.35
CA VAL A 26 -9.87 -9.50 14.41
C VAL A 26 -9.91 -8.18 15.19
N LEU A 27 -9.02 -7.97 16.17
CA LEU A 27 -9.04 -6.79 17.03
C LEU A 27 -8.57 -5.50 16.33
N GLY A 28 -7.95 -5.58 15.17
CA GLY A 28 -7.43 -4.41 14.45
C GLY A 28 -6.39 -3.59 15.25
N PRO A 29 -5.71 -2.65 14.64
CA PRO A 29 -4.77 -1.77 15.34
C PRO A 29 -5.52 -0.83 16.31
N ILE A 30 -4.81 -0.35 17.34
CA ILE A 30 -5.28 0.78 18.15
C ILE A 30 -5.47 1.97 17.23
N MET A 31 -6.68 2.54 17.24
CA MET A 31 -7.04 3.58 16.29
C MET A 31 -8.01 4.59 16.91
N VAL A 32 -8.00 5.80 16.40
CA VAL A 32 -9.00 6.83 16.70
C VAL A 32 -10.00 6.87 15.53
N GLY A 33 -11.29 6.61 15.84
CA GLY A 33 -12.37 6.68 14.86
C GLY A 33 -13.30 5.47 14.87
N PRO A 34 -14.46 5.57 14.20
CA PRO A 34 -15.54 4.58 14.32
C PRO A 34 -15.34 3.32 13.45
N SER A 35 -14.41 3.33 12.49
CA SER A 35 -14.29 2.26 11.49
C SER A 35 -12.85 1.90 11.18
N SER A 36 -12.51 0.62 11.29
CA SER A 36 -11.17 0.12 10.93
C SER A 36 -10.89 0.27 9.41
N SER A 37 -11.89 0.15 8.56
CA SER A 37 -11.71 0.29 7.12
C SER A 37 -11.82 1.74 6.65
N HIS A 38 -12.83 2.50 7.11
CA HIS A 38 -13.10 3.86 6.64
C HIS A 38 -12.25 4.92 7.35
N THR A 39 -11.75 4.65 8.54
CA THR A 39 -10.91 5.59 9.29
C THR A 39 -9.46 5.12 9.31
N ALA A 40 -9.11 4.02 9.99
CA ALA A 40 -7.72 3.60 10.11
C ALA A 40 -7.09 3.24 8.77
N GLY A 41 -7.81 2.53 7.89
CA GLY A 41 -7.33 2.18 6.56
C GLY A 41 -7.11 3.41 5.68
N ALA A 42 -8.06 4.37 5.65
CA ALA A 42 -7.93 5.61 4.91
C ALA A 42 -6.73 6.45 5.38
N LEU A 43 -6.56 6.60 6.70
CA LEU A 43 -5.44 7.31 7.30
C LEU A 43 -4.09 6.67 6.92
N ARG A 44 -3.98 5.35 6.97
CA ARG A 44 -2.75 4.63 6.59
C ARG A 44 -2.43 4.79 5.09
N ILE A 45 -3.43 4.77 4.20
CA ILE A 45 -3.23 5.07 2.78
C ILE A 45 -2.69 6.48 2.61
N ALA A 46 -3.25 7.45 3.32
CA ALA A 46 -2.80 8.84 3.25
C ALA A 46 -1.37 9.03 3.82
N LEU A 47 -0.97 8.29 4.85
CA LEU A 47 0.41 8.28 5.36
C LEU A 47 1.40 7.76 4.30
N VAL A 48 1.02 6.71 3.56
CA VAL A 48 1.83 6.23 2.43
C VAL A 48 1.93 7.31 1.35
N ALA A 49 0.82 7.93 0.97
CA ALA A 49 0.81 8.99 -0.01
C ALA A 49 1.69 10.17 0.43
N ARG A 50 1.61 10.58 1.71
CA ARG A 50 2.49 11.58 2.29
C ARG A 50 3.98 11.24 2.15
N SER A 51 4.36 9.98 2.38
CA SER A 51 5.74 9.53 2.24
C SER A 51 6.28 9.63 0.81
N LEU A 52 5.37 9.62 -0.18
CA LEU A 52 5.69 9.78 -1.60
C LEU A 52 5.46 11.21 -2.11
N ALA A 53 5.01 12.12 -1.23
CA ALA A 53 4.67 13.49 -1.61
C ALA A 53 5.88 14.29 -2.11
N PRO A 54 5.66 15.29 -2.97
CA PRO A 54 6.66 16.31 -3.28
C PRO A 54 7.16 17.00 -2.02
N LYS A 55 8.44 17.42 -2.02
CA LYS A 55 9.04 18.12 -0.85
C LYS A 55 8.27 19.37 -0.44
N GLN A 56 7.74 20.11 -1.41
CA GLN A 56 6.86 21.25 -1.20
C GLN A 56 5.48 20.88 -1.71
N LEU A 57 4.63 20.38 -0.82
CA LEU A 57 3.26 20.03 -1.11
C LEU A 57 2.40 21.30 -1.12
N GLU A 58 1.73 21.59 -2.23
CA GLU A 58 0.91 22.78 -2.40
C GLU A 58 -0.58 22.46 -2.31
N ARG A 59 -1.00 21.29 -2.84
CA ARG A 59 -2.40 20.90 -2.89
C ARG A 59 -2.55 19.39 -2.90
N VAL A 60 -3.65 18.91 -2.31
CA VAL A 60 -4.04 17.49 -2.29
C VAL A 60 -5.48 17.34 -2.79
N GLU A 61 -5.73 16.35 -3.63
CA GLU A 61 -7.07 15.91 -3.99
C GLU A 61 -7.27 14.46 -3.58
N PHE A 62 -8.40 14.18 -2.94
CA PHE A 62 -8.83 12.82 -2.56
C PHE A 62 -9.97 12.40 -3.47
N TRP A 63 -9.73 11.49 -4.39
CA TRP A 63 -10.72 10.93 -5.28
C TRP A 63 -11.26 9.64 -4.68
N LEU A 64 -12.50 9.69 -4.21
CA LEU A 64 -13.15 8.59 -3.49
C LEU A 64 -14.00 7.75 -4.44
N TYR A 65 -13.88 6.44 -4.35
CA TYR A 65 -14.63 5.49 -5.16
C TYR A 65 -15.51 4.59 -4.29
N ASN A 66 -16.61 4.12 -4.86
CA ASN A 66 -17.50 3.13 -4.28
C ASN A 66 -17.95 3.50 -2.84
N SER A 67 -17.78 2.59 -1.87
CA SER A 67 -18.18 2.82 -0.47
C SER A 67 -17.55 4.07 0.13
N PHE A 68 -16.28 4.37 -0.16
CA PHE A 68 -15.66 5.61 0.31
C PHE A 68 -16.38 6.84 -0.25
N SER A 69 -16.77 6.84 -1.53
CA SER A 69 -17.51 7.93 -2.16
C SER A 69 -18.86 8.20 -1.48
N HIS A 70 -19.55 7.14 -1.08
CA HIS A 70 -20.92 7.27 -0.55
C HIS A 70 -20.98 7.53 0.96
N THR A 71 -19.94 7.19 1.72
CA THR A 71 -20.01 7.12 3.18
C THR A 71 -18.98 7.95 3.93
N HIS A 72 -18.10 8.68 3.21
CA HIS A 72 -16.95 9.38 3.79
C HIS A 72 -17.30 10.35 4.92
N LEU A 73 -18.38 11.11 4.80
CA LEU A 73 -18.82 12.06 5.82
C LEU A 73 -19.25 11.35 7.11
N GLY A 74 -20.04 10.26 6.99
CA GLY A 74 -20.59 9.54 8.16
C GLY A 74 -19.56 8.70 8.93
N HIS A 75 -18.48 8.26 8.26
CA HIS A 75 -17.48 7.38 8.84
C HIS A 75 -16.15 8.07 9.15
N GLY A 76 -16.06 9.38 8.95
CA GLY A 76 -14.84 10.15 9.24
C GLY A 76 -13.68 9.86 8.30
N THR A 77 -13.95 9.42 7.06
CA THR A 77 -12.92 9.14 6.06
C THR A 77 -12.14 10.40 5.71
N ASP A 78 -12.81 11.54 5.59
CA ASP A 78 -12.19 12.85 5.29
C ASP A 78 -11.19 13.24 6.37
N TYR A 79 -11.59 13.16 7.65
CA TYR A 79 -10.71 13.43 8.78
C TYR A 79 -9.48 12.52 8.75
N ALA A 80 -9.69 11.24 8.46
CA ALA A 80 -8.64 10.24 8.41
C ALA A 80 -7.63 10.50 7.29
N LEU A 81 -8.12 10.81 6.08
CA LEU A 81 -7.27 11.14 4.93
C LEU A 81 -6.44 12.40 5.20
N ILE A 82 -7.08 13.45 5.71
CA ILE A 82 -6.40 14.71 6.06
C ILE A 82 -5.39 14.49 7.17
N ALA A 83 -5.76 13.75 8.24
CA ALA A 83 -4.84 13.41 9.33
C ALA A 83 -3.60 12.67 8.82
N GLY A 84 -3.77 11.73 7.90
CA GLY A 84 -2.65 11.00 7.29
C GLY A 84 -1.74 11.91 6.46
N ILE A 85 -2.29 12.86 5.70
CA ILE A 85 -1.49 13.87 4.98
C ILE A 85 -0.77 14.81 5.95
N LEU A 86 -1.35 15.14 7.09
CA LEU A 86 -0.69 15.89 8.15
C LEU A 86 0.37 15.06 8.91
N GLY A 87 0.38 13.73 8.74
CA GLY A 87 1.35 12.81 9.34
C GLY A 87 0.99 12.35 10.74
N LEU A 88 -0.28 12.43 11.11
CA LEU A 88 -0.76 11.90 12.40
C LEU A 88 -0.76 10.37 12.39
N ALA A 89 -0.36 9.76 13.50
CA ALA A 89 -0.43 8.32 13.68
C ALA A 89 -1.89 7.84 13.81
N PRO A 90 -2.21 6.58 13.49
CA PRO A 90 -3.57 6.05 13.58
C PRO A 90 -4.20 6.11 14.98
N ASP A 91 -3.39 6.11 16.04
CA ASP A 91 -3.78 6.19 17.44
C ASP A 91 -3.69 7.62 18.03
N ASP A 92 -3.31 8.62 17.22
CA ASP A 92 -3.24 10.00 17.66
C ASP A 92 -4.64 10.58 17.86
N THR A 93 -4.93 11.06 19.06
CA THR A 93 -6.24 11.63 19.42
C THR A 93 -6.62 12.86 18.60
N ARG A 94 -5.63 13.59 18.07
CA ARG A 94 -5.83 14.78 17.22
C ARG A 94 -6.40 14.45 15.84
N VAL A 95 -6.49 13.18 15.46
CA VAL A 95 -7.19 12.76 14.22
C VAL A 95 -8.60 13.36 14.14
N ARG A 96 -9.29 13.50 15.27
CA ARG A 96 -10.62 14.10 15.35
C ARG A 96 -10.64 15.60 15.01
N GLU A 97 -9.52 16.27 15.13
CA GLU A 97 -9.31 17.70 14.91
C GLU A 97 -8.61 17.96 13.56
N ALA A 98 -8.52 16.94 12.70
CA ALA A 98 -7.72 17.01 11.47
C ALA A 98 -8.11 18.17 10.53
N LEU A 99 -9.40 18.55 10.48
CA LEU A 99 -9.84 19.68 9.66
C LEU A 99 -9.30 21.01 10.21
N THR A 100 -9.38 21.22 11.51
CA THR A 100 -8.83 22.42 12.17
C THR A 100 -7.30 22.49 11.97
N LEU A 101 -6.62 21.35 12.16
CA LEU A 101 -5.17 21.28 11.94
C LEU A 101 -4.79 21.52 10.47
N ALA A 102 -5.64 21.13 9.52
CA ALA A 102 -5.44 21.42 8.11
C ALA A 102 -5.55 22.92 7.81
N GLU A 103 -6.52 23.60 8.41
CA GLU A 103 -6.67 25.06 8.30
C GLU A 103 -5.47 25.80 8.90
N GLU A 104 -5.02 25.39 10.09
CA GLU A 104 -3.83 25.95 10.76
C GLU A 104 -2.56 25.73 9.94
N ALA A 105 -2.43 24.55 9.30
CA ALA A 105 -1.31 24.21 8.42
C ALA A 105 -1.42 24.83 7.01
N HIS A 106 -2.48 25.57 6.71
CA HIS A 106 -2.82 26.10 5.37
C HIS A 106 -2.79 25.03 4.28
N LEU A 107 -3.21 23.79 4.62
CA LEU A 107 -3.28 22.69 3.67
C LEU A 107 -4.43 22.93 2.67
N ASN A 108 -4.08 23.11 1.41
CA ASN A 108 -5.07 23.21 0.35
C ASN A 108 -5.50 21.78 -0.07
N TYR A 109 -6.76 21.42 0.16
CA TYR A 109 -7.26 20.10 -0.18
C TYR A 109 -8.67 20.13 -0.76
N SER A 110 -9.02 19.07 -1.49
CA SER A 110 -10.38 18.82 -1.94
C SER A 110 -10.73 17.34 -1.89
N VAL A 111 -11.99 17.03 -1.59
CA VAL A 111 -12.55 15.68 -1.64
C VAL A 111 -13.50 15.61 -2.84
N ILE A 112 -13.30 14.61 -3.69
CA ILE A 112 -14.00 14.45 -4.96
C ILE A 112 -14.64 13.06 -4.98
N GLU A 113 -15.96 13.02 -4.96
CA GLU A 113 -16.73 11.79 -5.11
C GLU A 113 -16.72 11.36 -6.57
N LYS A 114 -16.13 10.18 -6.84
CA LYS A 114 -16.04 9.59 -8.19
C LYS A 114 -17.18 8.62 -8.49
N GLY A 115 -17.97 8.26 -7.46
CA GLY A 115 -19.06 7.31 -7.59
C GLY A 115 -18.57 5.86 -7.69
N ASP A 116 -19.36 5.02 -8.35
CA ASP A 116 -19.12 3.59 -8.43
C ASP A 116 -18.22 3.20 -9.61
N ASP A 117 -17.25 2.34 -9.33
CA ASP A 117 -16.42 1.64 -10.30
C ASP A 117 -16.27 0.18 -9.86
N GLU A 118 -16.99 -0.74 -10.51
CA GLU A 118 -17.01 -2.16 -10.19
C GLU A 118 -15.66 -2.87 -10.38
N THR A 119 -14.72 -2.24 -11.07
CA THR A 119 -13.36 -2.78 -11.28
C THR A 119 -12.43 -2.52 -10.10
N LEU A 120 -12.84 -1.61 -9.18
CA LEU A 120 -12.08 -1.22 -8.01
C LEU A 120 -12.64 -1.85 -6.72
N HIS A 121 -11.77 -1.95 -5.72
CA HIS A 121 -12.18 -2.39 -4.38
C HIS A 121 -13.22 -1.41 -3.77
N PRO A 122 -14.21 -1.86 -2.98
CA PRO A 122 -15.21 -0.98 -2.37
C PRO A 122 -14.65 0.22 -1.62
N ASN A 123 -13.53 0.07 -0.93
CA ASN A 123 -12.90 1.12 -0.13
C ASN A 123 -11.62 1.61 -0.83
N THR A 124 -11.77 2.21 -2.01
CA THR A 124 -10.66 2.74 -2.81
C THR A 124 -10.62 4.26 -2.75
N VAL A 125 -9.43 4.79 -2.59
CA VAL A 125 -9.10 6.22 -2.76
C VAL A 125 -7.89 6.38 -3.67
N GLU A 126 -7.94 7.36 -4.58
CA GLU A 126 -6.77 7.85 -5.30
C GLU A 126 -6.42 9.24 -4.76
N ILE A 127 -5.20 9.39 -4.27
CA ILE A 127 -4.71 10.64 -3.66
C ILE A 127 -3.76 11.29 -4.64
N HIS A 128 -4.11 12.49 -5.09
CA HIS A 128 -3.31 13.31 -5.99
C HIS A 128 -2.61 14.40 -5.20
N LEU A 129 -1.30 14.42 -5.26
CA LEU A 129 -0.40 15.30 -4.54
C LEU A 129 0.29 16.23 -5.52
N TYR A 130 0.05 17.52 -5.41
CA TYR A 130 0.59 18.53 -6.30
C TYR A 130 1.63 19.36 -5.54
N GLY A 131 2.81 19.47 -6.08
CA GLY A 131 3.89 20.28 -5.53
C GLY A 131 4.30 21.40 -6.46
N ALA A 132 5.29 22.19 -6.02
CA ALA A 132 5.90 23.22 -6.83
C ALA A 132 6.43 22.65 -8.17
N ASP A 133 6.64 23.52 -9.15
CA ASP A 133 7.19 23.18 -10.47
C ASP A 133 6.39 22.13 -11.25
N ASN A 134 5.07 22.08 -11.05
CA ASN A 134 4.16 21.10 -11.65
C ASN A 134 4.50 19.64 -11.33
N VAL A 135 5.17 19.38 -10.22
CA VAL A 135 5.38 18.02 -9.73
C VAL A 135 4.04 17.45 -9.28
N HIS A 136 3.68 16.29 -9.82
CA HIS A 136 2.46 15.59 -9.49
C HIS A 136 2.76 14.13 -9.17
N VAL A 137 2.19 13.63 -8.07
CA VAL A 137 2.23 12.23 -7.66
C VAL A 137 0.81 11.77 -7.40
N SER A 138 0.41 10.63 -7.97
CA SER A 138 -0.85 9.98 -7.63
C SER A 138 -0.58 8.64 -6.93
N VAL A 139 -1.36 8.36 -5.89
CA VAL A 139 -1.29 7.11 -5.11
C VAL A 139 -2.68 6.52 -5.00
N MET A 140 -2.90 5.34 -5.58
CA MET A 140 -4.14 4.59 -5.43
C MET A 140 -3.98 3.56 -4.32
N GLY A 141 -4.90 3.61 -3.35
CA GLY A 141 -4.90 2.73 -2.19
C GLY A 141 -6.27 2.16 -1.88
N GLU A 142 -6.27 0.97 -1.32
CA GLU A 142 -7.45 0.20 -0.96
C GLU A 142 -7.39 -0.18 0.52
N SER A 143 -8.47 0.07 1.26
CA SER A 143 -8.61 -0.42 2.63
C SER A 143 -9.27 -1.79 2.60
N VAL A 144 -8.50 -2.83 2.95
CA VAL A 144 -8.95 -4.23 2.84
C VAL A 144 -9.53 -4.81 4.14
N GLY A 145 -9.78 -3.94 5.13
CA GLY A 145 -10.39 -4.30 6.42
C GLY A 145 -9.38 -4.52 7.54
N GLY A 146 -9.85 -4.38 8.80
CA GLY A 146 -9.00 -4.52 9.99
C GLY A 146 -7.85 -3.49 10.08
N GLY A 147 -8.00 -2.33 9.43
CA GLY A 147 -6.92 -1.32 9.32
C GLY A 147 -5.82 -1.68 8.32
N ARG A 148 -5.89 -2.84 7.66
CA ARG A 148 -4.93 -3.23 6.61
C ARG A 148 -5.22 -2.48 5.32
N ILE A 149 -4.16 -2.21 4.58
CA ILE A 149 -4.23 -1.50 3.31
C ILE A 149 -3.50 -2.26 2.19
N ARG A 150 -3.80 -1.89 0.98
CA ARG A 150 -3.06 -2.26 -0.22
C ARG A 150 -2.89 -1.01 -1.09
N ILE A 151 -1.68 -0.62 -1.36
CA ILE A 151 -1.40 0.38 -2.41
C ILE A 151 -1.36 -0.38 -3.72
N SER A 152 -2.28 -0.03 -4.61
CA SER A 152 -2.50 -0.70 -5.89
C SER A 152 -1.99 0.07 -7.10
N GLY A 153 -1.61 1.35 -6.92
CA GLY A 153 -1.07 2.17 -7.99
C GLY A 153 -0.25 3.37 -7.52
N VAL A 154 0.77 3.72 -8.29
CA VAL A 154 1.51 4.99 -8.16
C VAL A 154 1.75 5.54 -9.56
N ASN A 155 1.37 6.80 -9.81
CA ASN A 155 1.51 7.48 -11.10
C ASN A 155 0.98 6.65 -12.28
N GLY A 156 -0.18 6.01 -12.09
CA GLY A 156 -0.83 5.18 -13.10
C GLY A 156 -0.19 3.80 -13.33
N VAL A 157 0.94 3.50 -12.70
CA VAL A 157 1.55 2.15 -12.75
C VAL A 157 0.98 1.29 -11.64
N ARG A 158 0.43 0.14 -11.99
CA ARG A 158 -0.05 -0.84 -10.99
C ARG A 158 1.12 -1.36 -10.18
N ILE A 159 0.99 -1.30 -8.86
CA ILE A 159 1.98 -1.85 -7.92
C ILE A 159 1.26 -2.70 -6.85
N ARG A 160 2.03 -3.30 -5.96
CA ARG A 160 1.50 -3.96 -4.76
C ARG A 160 2.43 -3.69 -3.59
N MET A 161 1.92 -2.99 -2.57
CA MET A 161 2.62 -2.68 -1.33
C MET A 161 1.61 -2.67 -0.18
N SER A 162 1.94 -3.30 0.95
CA SER A 162 1.03 -3.43 2.10
C SER A 162 1.14 -2.26 3.09
N GLY A 163 2.31 -1.63 3.19
CA GLY A 163 2.62 -0.66 4.22
C GLY A 163 2.78 -1.26 5.63
N ASP A 164 2.87 -2.59 5.75
CA ASP A 164 3.06 -3.27 7.04
C ASP A 164 4.52 -3.36 7.46
N MET A 165 5.43 -3.25 6.50
CA MET A 165 6.87 -3.22 6.70
C MET A 165 7.47 -1.89 6.23
N PRO A 166 8.60 -1.46 6.81
CA PRO A 166 9.39 -0.38 6.24
C PRO A 166 9.69 -0.70 4.77
N THR A 167 9.45 0.26 3.90
CA THR A 167 9.51 0.02 2.46
C THR A 167 10.33 1.10 1.77
N ILE A 168 11.24 0.70 0.87
CA ILE A 168 11.92 1.62 -0.04
C ILE A 168 11.18 1.54 -1.38
N PHE A 169 10.61 2.66 -1.80
CA PHE A 169 9.99 2.83 -3.10
C PHE A 169 10.96 3.55 -4.03
N VAL A 170 11.25 2.96 -5.20
CA VAL A 170 12.17 3.54 -6.18
C VAL A 170 11.51 3.62 -7.55
N SER A 171 11.42 4.82 -8.12
CA SER A 171 11.01 5.04 -9.50
C SER A 171 12.25 5.18 -10.39
N HIS A 172 12.32 4.42 -11.47
CA HIS A 172 13.50 4.37 -12.34
C HIS A 172 13.12 4.05 -13.79
N ARG A 173 14.08 4.14 -14.70
CA ARG A 173 13.94 3.59 -16.07
C ARG A 173 14.15 2.09 -16.06
N ASP A 174 13.36 1.37 -16.85
CA ASP A 174 13.52 -0.09 -17.07
C ASP A 174 14.73 -0.34 -17.98
N LYS A 175 15.92 -0.38 -17.36
CA LYS A 175 17.22 -0.56 -18.02
C LYS A 175 18.01 -1.71 -17.38
N PRO A 176 18.79 -2.48 -18.17
CA PRO A 176 19.72 -3.44 -17.61
C PRO A 176 20.69 -2.78 -16.62
N GLY A 177 20.98 -3.49 -15.52
CA GLY A 177 21.90 -3.02 -14.48
C GLY A 177 21.25 -2.19 -13.37
N VAL A 178 20.07 -1.59 -13.55
CA VAL A 178 19.44 -0.77 -12.52
C VAL A 178 19.17 -1.60 -11.25
N LEU A 179 18.49 -2.73 -11.37
CA LEU A 179 18.21 -3.57 -10.20
C LEU A 179 19.50 -4.07 -9.52
N ALA A 180 20.55 -4.38 -10.28
CA ALA A 180 21.84 -4.73 -9.72
C ALA A 180 22.44 -3.58 -8.90
N ALA A 181 22.38 -2.34 -9.40
CA ALA A 181 22.83 -1.17 -8.65
C ALA A 181 22.05 -0.97 -7.36
N LEU A 182 20.71 -1.06 -7.41
CA LEU A 182 19.85 -0.92 -6.24
C LEU A 182 20.13 -2.00 -5.18
N THR A 183 20.24 -3.25 -5.57
CA THR A 183 20.54 -4.36 -4.65
C THR A 183 21.98 -4.29 -4.11
N THR A 184 22.94 -3.76 -4.87
CA THR A 184 24.29 -3.50 -4.39
C THR A 184 24.30 -2.45 -3.27
N ILE A 185 23.51 -1.40 -3.39
CA ILE A 185 23.36 -0.40 -2.31
C ILE A 185 22.87 -1.10 -1.03
N LEU A 186 21.82 -1.89 -1.11
CA LEU A 186 21.28 -2.62 0.05
C LEU A 186 22.33 -3.54 0.68
N ALA A 187 23.03 -4.32 -0.14
CA ALA A 187 24.06 -5.25 0.32
C ALA A 187 25.25 -4.52 0.99
N THR A 188 25.73 -3.42 0.42
CA THR A 188 26.85 -2.64 0.99
C THR A 188 26.48 -1.92 2.29
N GLN A 189 25.20 -1.63 2.49
CA GLN A 189 24.66 -1.04 3.73
C GLN A 189 24.17 -2.09 4.72
N ASN A 190 24.37 -3.38 4.44
CA ASN A 190 23.96 -4.52 5.27
C ASN A 190 22.44 -4.50 5.59
N ILE A 191 21.62 -4.13 4.59
CA ILE A 191 20.17 -4.08 4.70
C ILE A 191 19.58 -5.39 4.19
N ASN A 192 18.81 -6.07 5.04
CA ASN A 192 18.09 -7.27 4.66
C ASN A 192 16.78 -6.92 3.97
N VAL A 193 16.48 -7.67 2.89
CA VAL A 193 15.27 -7.47 2.07
C VAL A 193 14.35 -8.66 2.29
N ALA A 194 13.16 -8.41 2.83
CA ALA A 194 12.12 -9.41 2.99
C ALA A 194 11.43 -9.72 1.66
N THR A 195 11.07 -8.68 0.90
CA THR A 195 10.54 -8.84 -0.46
C THR A 195 11.06 -7.76 -1.41
N MET A 196 11.20 -8.12 -2.67
CA MET A 196 11.48 -7.18 -3.77
C MET A 196 10.51 -7.44 -4.92
N ARG A 197 9.84 -6.39 -5.36
CA ARG A 197 8.94 -6.46 -6.53
C ARG A 197 9.21 -5.30 -7.46
N THR A 198 9.27 -5.59 -8.76
CA THR A 198 9.41 -4.55 -9.79
C THR A 198 8.20 -4.57 -10.71
N PHE A 199 7.62 -3.41 -10.90
CA PHE A 199 6.47 -3.17 -11.76
C PHE A 199 6.87 -2.19 -12.86
N ARG A 200 6.42 -2.41 -14.08
CA ARG A 200 6.69 -1.52 -15.21
C ARG A 200 5.43 -1.28 -16.01
N SER A 201 5.32 -0.08 -16.59
CA SER A 201 4.25 0.23 -17.55
C SER A 201 4.48 -0.48 -18.87
N GLU A 202 5.72 -0.40 -19.37
CA GLU A 202 6.15 -1.01 -20.64
C GLU A 202 7.65 -1.29 -20.62
N ARG A 203 8.12 -2.12 -21.55
CA ARG A 203 9.54 -2.44 -21.69
C ARG A 203 10.36 -1.20 -22.05
N GLY A 204 11.37 -0.87 -21.26
CA GLY A 204 12.25 0.30 -21.44
C GLY A 204 11.63 1.62 -20.99
N GLY A 205 10.37 1.63 -20.53
CA GLY A 205 9.67 2.77 -19.97
C GLY A 205 10.05 3.05 -18.52
N PHE A 206 9.08 3.57 -17.75
CA PHE A 206 9.22 3.73 -16.30
C PHE A 206 8.92 2.42 -15.58
N ALA A 207 9.65 2.19 -14.49
CA ALA A 207 9.41 1.09 -13.58
C ALA A 207 9.45 1.60 -12.13
N HIS A 208 8.73 0.91 -11.26
CA HIS A 208 8.77 1.10 -9.82
C HIS A 208 9.27 -0.18 -9.17
N THR A 209 10.28 -0.08 -8.33
CA THR A 209 10.74 -1.18 -7.50
C THR A 209 10.42 -0.89 -6.04
N VAL A 210 9.80 -1.86 -5.39
CA VAL A 210 9.39 -1.84 -3.99
C VAL A 210 10.25 -2.86 -3.26
N PHE A 211 10.99 -2.41 -2.25
CA PHE A 211 11.75 -3.26 -1.33
C PHE A 211 11.09 -3.17 0.04
N GLU A 212 10.52 -4.25 0.52
CA GLU A 212 10.10 -4.36 1.92
C GLU A 212 11.31 -4.87 2.71
N ILE A 213 11.69 -4.15 3.76
CA ILE A 213 12.92 -4.35 4.53
C ILE A 213 12.59 -4.53 6.01
N ASP A 214 13.49 -5.13 6.79
CA ASP A 214 13.24 -5.45 8.19
C ASP A 214 13.20 -4.21 9.08
N GLU A 215 14.02 -3.19 8.78
CA GLU A 215 14.14 -1.97 9.58
C GLU A 215 14.18 -0.71 8.70
N PRO A 216 13.69 0.44 9.19
CA PRO A 216 13.81 1.71 8.48
C PRO A 216 15.27 2.07 8.21
N ILE A 217 15.55 2.69 7.06
CA ILE A 217 16.89 3.13 6.69
C ILE A 217 17.14 4.60 7.08
N GLU A 218 18.41 4.95 7.23
CA GLU A 218 18.82 6.33 7.42
C GLU A 218 18.73 7.12 6.10
N GLN A 219 18.54 8.45 6.20
CA GLN A 219 18.44 9.33 5.03
C GLN A 219 19.65 9.21 4.09
N LYS A 220 20.86 9.06 4.65
CA LYS A 220 22.07 8.88 3.84
C LYS A 220 22.02 7.68 2.87
N VAL A 221 21.33 6.60 3.28
CA VAL A 221 21.13 5.41 2.43
C VAL A 221 20.12 5.72 1.33
N LEU A 222 19.03 6.41 1.68
CA LEU A 222 18.05 6.84 0.68
C LEU A 222 18.67 7.75 -0.39
N ASP A 223 19.60 8.63 0.01
CA ASP A 223 20.32 9.49 -0.91
C ASP A 223 21.17 8.68 -1.92
N LEU A 224 21.75 7.54 -1.51
CA LEU A 224 22.45 6.64 -2.44
C LEU A 224 21.53 6.07 -3.51
N PHE A 225 20.29 5.76 -3.17
CA PHE A 225 19.30 5.33 -4.17
C PHE A 225 19.00 6.45 -5.18
N GLN A 226 18.86 7.69 -4.72
CA GLN A 226 18.61 8.85 -5.59
C GLN A 226 19.78 9.13 -6.54
N LEU A 227 21.00 8.80 -6.13
CA LEU A 227 22.20 8.95 -6.95
C LEU A 227 22.45 7.77 -7.91
N ALA A 228 21.72 6.67 -7.76
CA ALA A 228 21.90 5.49 -8.61
C ALA A 228 21.51 5.80 -10.07
N PRO A 229 22.23 5.22 -11.05
CA PRO A 229 21.96 5.46 -12.48
C PRO A 229 20.50 5.13 -12.85
N HIS A 230 19.88 6.01 -13.63
CA HIS A 230 18.51 5.87 -14.13
C HIS A 230 17.40 5.92 -13.06
N VAL A 231 17.71 6.16 -11.80
CA VAL A 231 16.73 6.45 -10.77
C VAL A 231 16.25 7.89 -10.92
N SER A 232 14.96 8.10 -10.90
CA SER A 232 14.31 9.41 -10.96
C SER A 232 13.79 9.85 -9.58
N TYR A 233 13.48 8.90 -8.71
CA TYR A 233 12.93 9.18 -7.39
C TYR A 233 13.12 7.97 -6.46
N ALA A 234 13.41 8.23 -5.20
CA ALA A 234 13.41 7.23 -4.14
C ALA A 234 12.81 7.83 -2.87
N ALA A 235 12.01 7.04 -2.18
CA ALA A 235 11.39 7.41 -0.90
C ALA A 235 11.35 6.22 0.04
N GLN A 236 11.42 6.48 1.35
CA GLN A 236 11.10 5.51 2.36
C GLN A 236 9.65 5.69 2.80
N VAL A 237 8.90 4.61 2.80
CA VAL A 237 7.55 4.54 3.33
C VAL A 237 7.61 3.78 4.66
N SER A 238 7.18 4.43 5.72
CA SER A 238 7.07 3.83 7.05
C SER A 238 5.83 4.41 7.73
N ILE A 239 4.91 3.54 8.12
CA ILE A 239 3.69 3.96 8.82
C ILE A 239 3.95 3.88 10.31
N PRO A 240 3.81 4.98 11.08
CA PRO A 240 3.95 4.95 12.53
C PRO A 240 3.00 3.93 13.17
N GLY A 241 3.50 3.13 14.11
CA GLY A 241 2.69 2.14 14.83
C GLY A 241 2.34 0.86 14.03
N ALA A 242 2.80 0.72 12.80
CA ALA A 242 2.76 -0.56 12.09
C ALA A 242 3.77 -1.51 12.76
N ALA A 243 3.29 -2.45 13.57
CA ALA A 243 4.13 -3.57 13.99
C ALA A 243 4.37 -4.47 12.77
N PRO A 244 5.57 -5.03 12.59
CA PRO A 244 5.80 -6.03 11.55
C PRO A 244 4.88 -7.23 11.85
N GLN A 245 3.79 -7.33 11.12
CA GLN A 245 2.97 -8.53 11.15
C GLN A 245 3.67 -9.55 10.25
N VAL A 246 4.18 -10.61 10.86
CA VAL A 246 4.60 -11.82 10.15
C VAL A 246 3.32 -12.43 9.56
N THR A 247 2.93 -11.96 8.38
CA THR A 247 1.81 -12.57 7.66
C THR A 247 2.32 -13.82 6.96
N ASN A 248 1.74 -14.97 7.31
CA ASN A 248 1.94 -16.25 6.61
C ASN A 248 1.53 -16.21 5.12
N ASP A 249 1.02 -15.10 4.63
CA ASP A 249 0.65 -14.89 3.21
C ASP A 249 1.85 -14.93 2.25
N VAL A 250 3.07 -14.80 2.76
CA VAL A 250 4.28 -14.96 1.92
C VAL A 250 4.46 -16.41 1.48
N LEU A 251 3.94 -17.38 2.25
CA LEU A 251 4.11 -18.81 1.96
C LEU A 251 2.98 -19.39 1.09
N SER A 252 1.81 -18.78 1.03
CA SER A 252 0.70 -19.27 0.21
C SER A 252 0.73 -18.84 -1.27
N GLY A 253 1.59 -17.90 -1.62
CA GLY A 253 1.79 -17.44 -3.01
C GLY A 253 3.01 -18.04 -3.72
N ALA A 254 3.76 -18.92 -3.04
CA ALA A 254 4.85 -19.66 -3.63
C ALA A 254 4.37 -21.07 -4.01
N PHE A 255 4.58 -21.41 -5.28
CA PHE A 255 4.31 -22.72 -5.89
C PHE A 255 2.89 -22.98 -6.43
N ASP A 256 2.39 -22.06 -7.26
CA ASP A 256 1.65 -22.52 -8.43
C ASP A 256 2.67 -22.70 -9.57
N ASN A 257 3.41 -23.79 -9.49
CA ASN A 257 4.28 -24.23 -10.57
C ASN A 257 3.38 -24.66 -11.72
N GLY A 258 3.39 -23.84 -12.77
CA GLY A 258 2.82 -24.19 -14.05
C GLY A 258 3.29 -25.57 -14.50
N ALA A 259 2.40 -26.53 -14.37
CA ALA A 259 2.40 -27.78 -15.10
C ALA A 259 1.38 -27.63 -16.22
N ASP A 260 1.74 -26.87 -17.26
CA ASP A 260 1.14 -26.96 -18.58
C ASP A 260 2.12 -26.37 -19.59
N LEU A 261 3.15 -27.16 -19.87
CA LEU A 261 3.97 -27.09 -21.09
C LEU A 261 4.30 -28.53 -21.51
N LEU A 262 3.38 -29.16 -22.21
CA LEU A 262 3.64 -30.15 -23.29
C LEU A 262 2.48 -30.12 -24.26
#